data_385946f564964a2537cbc42a9f989879
#
_entry.id   385946f564964a2537cbc42a9f989879
#
_cell.length_a   1.000
_cell.length_b   1.000
_cell.length_c   1.000
_cell.angle_alpha   90.00
_cell.angle_beta   90.00
_cell.angle_gamma   90.00
#
_symmetry.space_group_name_H-M   'P 1'
#
loop_
_entity.id
_entity.type
_entity.pdbx_description
1 polymer ?
#
loop_
_entity_poly.entity_id
_entity_poly.type
_entity_poly.pdbx_seq_one_letter_code
_entity_poly.pdbx_strand_id
1 'polypeptide(L)'
;MSTPDSGGLTAALLQLTQHAERLGQLESGVVANLQQCEIATEGLYGAVADLRTLVEQQGQLIDALNKMVAGLVPPDEDGGPGYRPRPPVHWWKLTGDQRQKAVDHLAGWVEQVYRPYYGHLATGLGACWQDHPLCLVGLDIVSELHSVLYFQPKRMAAMLSAQAEYTTRILPAFAEQFRAETSRCTHRATPSPVNGSAWRGAR
;
A
#
# COMPACT_ATOMS: atom_id res chain seq x y z
N MET A 1 -9.34 -92.81 9.60
CA MET A 1 -10.20 -91.71 9.95
C MET A 1 -9.35 -90.71 10.74
N SER A 2 -8.93 -89.59 10.12
CA SER A 2 -8.13 -88.58 10.74
C SER A 2 -9.07 -87.67 11.54
N THR A 3 -8.82 -87.53 12.82
CA THR A 3 -9.53 -86.57 13.71
C THR A 3 -9.29 -85.18 13.22
N PRO A 4 -10.32 -84.36 13.10
CA PRO A 4 -10.11 -82.95 12.71
C PRO A 4 -9.28 -82.24 13.76
N ASP A 5 -8.33 -81.40 13.30
CA ASP A 5 -7.37 -80.65 14.11
C ASP A 5 -8.13 -79.56 14.93
N SER A 6 -8.53 -79.93 16.15
CA SER A 6 -9.25 -79.05 17.07
C SER A 6 -8.44 -77.82 17.52
N GLY A 7 -7.11 -77.87 17.38
CA GLY A 7 -6.22 -76.75 17.73
C GLY A 7 -6.31 -75.57 16.72
N GLY A 8 -6.47 -75.90 15.44
CA GLY A 8 -6.60 -74.83 14.39
C GLY A 8 -7.90 -74.05 14.50
N LEU A 9 -8.99 -74.75 14.85
CA LEU A 9 -10.28 -74.06 15.03
C LEU A 9 -10.31 -73.09 16.23
N THR A 10 -9.68 -73.49 17.33
CA THR A 10 -9.57 -72.64 18.52
C THR A 10 -8.71 -71.41 18.27
N ALA A 11 -7.62 -71.53 17.54
CA ALA A 11 -6.76 -70.41 17.17
C ALA A 11 -7.48 -69.42 16.20
N ALA A 12 -8.25 -69.95 15.24
CA ALA A 12 -9.03 -69.11 14.33
C ALA A 12 -10.15 -68.36 15.07
N LEU A 13 -10.84 -68.97 16.01
CA LEU A 13 -11.84 -68.31 16.84
C LEU A 13 -11.23 -67.20 17.70
N LEU A 14 -10.05 -67.39 18.28
CA LEU A 14 -9.36 -66.39 19.06
C LEU A 14 -8.96 -65.17 18.19
N GLN A 15 -8.45 -65.40 16.98
CA GLN A 15 -8.16 -64.33 16.04
C GLN A 15 -9.41 -63.55 15.61
N LEU A 16 -10.52 -64.22 15.35
CA LEU A 16 -11.78 -63.59 15.05
C LEU A 16 -12.28 -62.70 16.18
N THR A 17 -12.16 -63.15 17.43
CA THR A 17 -12.54 -62.34 18.60
C THR A 17 -11.66 -61.10 18.73
N GLN A 18 -10.34 -61.24 18.54
CA GLN A 18 -9.42 -60.08 18.57
C GLN A 18 -9.71 -59.09 17.42
N HIS A 19 -10.06 -59.57 16.24
CA HIS A 19 -10.44 -58.71 15.13
C HIS A 19 -11.77 -57.98 15.42
N ALA A 20 -12.76 -58.64 16.02
CA ALA A 20 -14.03 -58.03 16.39
C ALA A 20 -13.83 -56.92 17.45
N GLU A 21 -12.98 -57.17 18.46
CA GLU A 21 -12.62 -56.16 19.47
C GLU A 21 -11.92 -54.94 18.85
N ARG A 22 -10.95 -55.19 17.92
CA ARG A 22 -10.28 -54.09 17.18
C ARG A 22 -11.22 -53.28 16.33
N LEU A 23 -12.14 -53.93 15.65
CA LEU A 23 -13.16 -53.24 14.85
C LEU A 23 -14.05 -52.39 15.76
N GLY A 24 -14.50 -52.87 16.89
CA GLY A 24 -15.29 -52.11 17.85
C GLY A 24 -14.54 -50.87 18.39
N GLN A 25 -13.22 -51.01 18.66
CA GLN A 25 -12.39 -49.88 19.08
C GLN A 25 -12.23 -48.83 17.98
N LEU A 26 -12.01 -49.25 16.74
CA LEU A 26 -11.92 -48.35 15.60
C LEU A 26 -13.24 -47.65 15.31
N GLU A 27 -14.36 -48.34 15.38
CA GLU A 27 -15.69 -47.78 15.21
C GLU A 27 -15.97 -46.72 16.27
N SER A 28 -15.69 -47.00 17.54
CA SER A 28 -15.83 -46.04 18.64
C SER A 28 -14.93 -44.81 18.45
N GLY A 29 -13.68 -45.01 18.00
CA GLY A 29 -12.73 -43.93 17.71
C GLY A 29 -13.19 -43.04 16.55
N VAL A 30 -13.74 -43.63 15.50
CA VAL A 30 -14.28 -42.87 14.34
C VAL A 30 -15.49 -42.05 14.76
N VAL A 31 -16.41 -42.60 15.53
CA VAL A 31 -17.59 -41.88 16.03
C VAL A 31 -17.18 -40.70 16.91
N ALA A 32 -16.24 -40.89 17.83
CA ALA A 32 -15.73 -39.82 18.68
C ALA A 32 -15.07 -38.70 17.86
N ASN A 33 -14.26 -39.05 16.87
CA ASN A 33 -13.63 -38.06 15.98
C ASN A 33 -14.67 -37.30 15.14
N LEU A 34 -15.69 -37.96 14.66
CA LEU A 34 -16.77 -37.29 13.89
C LEU A 34 -17.51 -36.30 14.77
N GLN A 35 -17.85 -36.65 16.00
CA GLN A 35 -18.47 -35.74 16.95
C GLN A 35 -17.59 -34.54 17.27
N GLN A 36 -16.30 -34.74 17.43
CA GLN A 36 -15.36 -33.66 17.66
C GLN A 36 -15.21 -32.73 16.45
N CYS A 37 -15.20 -33.27 15.25
CA CYS A 37 -15.22 -32.46 14.01
C CYS A 37 -16.51 -31.66 13.88
N GLU A 38 -17.65 -32.22 14.23
CA GLU A 38 -18.94 -31.53 14.19
C GLU A 38 -18.95 -30.31 15.14
N ILE A 39 -18.53 -30.50 16.39
CA ILE A 39 -18.40 -29.42 17.38
C ILE A 39 -17.43 -28.33 16.92
N ALA A 40 -16.28 -28.73 16.35
CA ALA A 40 -15.28 -27.79 15.83
C ALA A 40 -15.84 -26.99 14.63
N THR A 41 -16.59 -27.63 13.78
CA THR A 41 -17.22 -27.02 12.61
C THR A 41 -18.30 -26.01 13.02
N GLU A 42 -19.13 -26.36 13.98
CA GLU A 42 -20.12 -25.42 14.55
C GLU A 42 -19.45 -24.21 15.20
N GLY A 43 -18.36 -24.41 15.95
CA GLY A 43 -17.57 -23.33 16.52
C GLY A 43 -16.98 -22.40 15.47
N LEU A 44 -16.48 -22.93 14.35
CA LEU A 44 -15.98 -22.15 13.22
C LEU A 44 -17.09 -21.32 12.55
N TYR A 45 -18.27 -21.90 12.36
CA TYR A 45 -19.39 -21.15 11.80
C TYR A 45 -19.81 -19.99 12.71
N GLY A 46 -19.83 -20.18 14.03
CA GLY A 46 -20.05 -19.12 15.01
C GLY A 46 -19.00 -18.00 14.88
N ALA A 47 -17.72 -18.35 14.88
CA ALA A 47 -16.65 -17.37 14.75
C ALA A 47 -16.69 -16.58 13.42
N VAL A 48 -17.06 -17.23 12.32
CA VAL A 48 -17.24 -16.56 11.02
C VAL A 48 -18.42 -15.59 11.05
N ALA A 49 -19.53 -15.94 11.71
CA ALA A 49 -20.67 -15.04 11.87
C ALA A 49 -20.30 -13.80 12.71
N ASP A 50 -19.54 -13.98 13.79
CA ASP A 50 -19.06 -12.89 14.64
C ASP A 50 -18.12 -11.96 13.88
N LEU A 51 -17.17 -12.51 13.12
CA LEU A 51 -16.26 -11.73 12.27
C LEU A 51 -17.01 -10.93 11.22
N ARG A 52 -18.03 -11.50 10.60
CA ARG A 52 -18.87 -10.80 9.64
C ARG A 52 -19.57 -9.59 10.27
N THR A 53 -20.14 -9.78 11.45
CA THR A 53 -20.79 -8.69 12.21
C THR A 53 -19.77 -7.58 12.54
N LEU A 54 -18.56 -7.94 12.95
CA LEU A 54 -17.50 -6.98 13.25
C LEU A 54 -17.09 -6.17 11.99
N VAL A 55 -16.96 -6.83 10.85
CA VAL A 55 -16.63 -6.17 9.57
C VAL A 55 -17.74 -5.21 9.15
N GLU A 56 -19.00 -5.57 9.32
CA GLU A 56 -20.14 -4.69 9.05
C GLU A 56 -20.14 -3.46 9.97
N GLN A 57 -19.86 -3.62 11.25
CA GLN A 57 -19.73 -2.51 12.21
C GLN A 57 -18.56 -1.58 11.85
N GLN A 58 -17.40 -2.14 11.46
CA GLN A 58 -16.26 -1.33 11.00
C GLN A 58 -16.60 -0.56 9.72
N GLY A 59 -17.32 -1.15 8.78
CA GLY A 59 -17.81 -0.47 7.58
C GLY A 59 -18.68 0.74 7.92
N GLN A 60 -19.62 0.59 8.85
CA GLN A 60 -20.49 1.69 9.31
C GLN A 60 -19.69 2.82 9.99
N LEU A 61 -18.66 2.48 10.78
CA LEU A 61 -17.77 3.47 11.40
C LEU A 61 -16.97 4.25 10.36
N ILE A 62 -16.44 3.56 9.36
CA ILE A 62 -15.71 4.19 8.24
C ILE A 62 -16.64 5.14 7.48
N ASP A 63 -17.87 4.74 7.17
CA ASP A 63 -18.83 5.60 6.49
C ASP A 63 -19.23 6.81 7.33
N ALA A 64 -19.39 6.65 8.65
CA ALA A 64 -19.65 7.76 9.56
C ALA A 64 -18.47 8.74 9.64
N LEU A 65 -17.24 8.23 9.71
CA LEU A 65 -16.03 9.04 9.68
C LEU A 65 -15.89 9.80 8.35
N ASN A 66 -16.13 9.15 7.23
CA ASN A 66 -16.09 9.78 5.91
C ASN A 66 -17.12 10.91 5.80
N LYS A 67 -18.33 10.72 6.33
CA LYS A 67 -19.37 11.77 6.38
C LYS A 67 -18.96 12.94 7.29
N MET A 68 -18.35 12.66 8.45
CA MET A 68 -17.84 13.70 9.34
C MET A 68 -16.68 14.48 8.67
N VAL A 69 -15.75 13.80 8.03
CA VAL A 69 -14.64 14.43 7.29
C VAL A 69 -15.17 15.27 6.13
N ALA A 70 -16.14 14.76 5.37
CA ALA A 70 -16.79 15.53 4.29
C ALA A 70 -17.53 16.78 4.82
N GLY A 71 -18.09 16.71 6.02
CA GLY A 71 -18.72 17.88 6.67
C GLY A 71 -17.72 18.85 7.31
N LEU A 72 -16.47 18.43 7.54
CA LEU A 72 -15.40 19.29 8.06
C LEU A 72 -14.65 20.02 6.94
N VAL A 73 -14.75 19.55 5.69
CA VAL A 73 -14.27 20.27 4.51
C VAL A 73 -15.35 21.30 4.16
N PRO A 74 -15.16 22.60 4.43
CA PRO A 74 -16.13 23.59 4.02
C PRO A 74 -16.31 23.49 2.50
N PRO A 75 -17.52 23.58 1.96
CA PRO A 75 -17.68 23.78 0.53
C PRO A 75 -16.81 24.96 0.11
N ASP A 76 -16.09 24.82 -1.01
CA ASP A 76 -15.20 25.85 -1.58
C ASP A 76 -16.00 27.14 -1.92
N GLU A 77 -16.48 27.87 -0.91
CA GLU A 77 -17.18 29.15 -1.10
C GLU A 77 -16.22 30.31 -1.38
N ASP A 78 -14.94 30.15 -1.06
CA ASP A 78 -13.92 31.13 -1.42
C ASP A 78 -13.03 30.58 -2.55
N GLY A 79 -13.34 30.92 -3.78
CA GLY A 79 -12.65 30.51 -5.02
C GLY A 79 -11.17 30.92 -5.10
N GLY A 80 -10.43 30.71 -4.03
CA GLY A 80 -8.97 30.79 -4.00
C GLY A 80 -8.32 29.56 -4.64
N PRO A 81 -7.06 29.68 -5.08
CA PRO A 81 -6.32 28.59 -5.68
C PRO A 81 -5.90 27.56 -4.60
N GLY A 82 -6.88 26.85 -4.03
CA GLY A 82 -6.65 25.75 -3.12
C GLY A 82 -6.06 24.53 -3.85
N TYR A 83 -5.45 23.64 -3.08
CA TYR A 83 -4.98 22.37 -3.64
C TYR A 83 -6.16 21.61 -4.27
N ARG A 84 -5.98 21.18 -5.52
CA ARG A 84 -6.89 20.27 -6.21
C ARG A 84 -6.18 18.94 -6.42
N PRO A 85 -6.72 17.82 -5.86
CA PRO A 85 -6.15 16.50 -6.08
C PRO A 85 -6.02 16.18 -7.57
N ARG A 86 -4.85 15.72 -7.97
CA ARG A 86 -4.59 15.24 -9.33
C ARG A 86 -4.51 13.72 -9.34
N PRO A 87 -4.91 13.06 -10.44
CA PRO A 87 -4.70 11.63 -10.57
C PRO A 87 -3.20 11.30 -10.48
N PRO A 88 -2.80 10.21 -9.81
CA PRO A 88 -1.40 9.84 -9.67
C PRO A 88 -0.79 9.53 -11.04
N VAL A 89 0.43 9.97 -11.25
CA VAL A 89 1.18 9.70 -12.47
C VAL A 89 1.73 8.27 -12.43
N HIS A 90 1.24 7.42 -13.30
CA HIS A 90 1.74 6.05 -13.45
C HIS A 90 2.96 6.01 -14.38
N TRP A 91 4.11 6.47 -13.91
CA TRP A 91 5.35 6.62 -14.69
C TRP A 91 5.72 5.39 -15.53
N TRP A 92 5.45 4.18 -15.02
CA TRP A 92 5.70 2.91 -15.71
C TRP A 92 4.74 2.60 -16.86
N LYS A 93 3.65 3.35 -16.99
CA LYS A 93 2.67 3.21 -18.09
C LYS A 93 2.82 4.28 -19.15
N LEU A 94 3.55 5.36 -18.85
CA LEU A 94 3.69 6.49 -19.76
C LEU A 94 4.73 6.20 -20.84
N THR A 95 4.38 6.51 -22.09
CA THR A 95 5.28 6.38 -23.23
C THR A 95 5.18 7.61 -24.14
N GLY A 96 6.23 7.86 -24.93
CA GLY A 96 6.25 8.93 -25.92
C GLY A 96 5.85 10.31 -25.37
N ASP A 97 4.98 10.99 -26.07
CA ASP A 97 4.55 12.36 -25.75
C ASP A 97 3.88 12.51 -24.38
N GLN A 98 3.20 11.46 -23.91
CA GLN A 98 2.57 11.52 -22.58
C GLN A 98 3.62 11.56 -21.48
N ARG A 99 4.67 10.74 -21.61
CA ARG A 99 5.80 10.75 -20.69
C ARG A 99 6.50 12.10 -20.73
N GLN A 100 6.76 12.64 -21.93
CA GLN A 100 7.43 13.92 -22.08
C GLN A 100 6.64 15.06 -21.42
N LYS A 101 5.34 15.14 -21.64
CA LYS A 101 4.48 16.14 -20.98
C LYS A 101 4.51 16.04 -19.46
N ALA A 102 4.50 14.83 -18.90
CA ALA A 102 4.60 14.64 -17.45
C ALA A 102 5.98 15.07 -16.92
N VAL A 103 7.05 14.76 -17.65
CA VAL A 103 8.42 15.19 -17.32
C VAL A 103 8.53 16.72 -17.39
N ASP A 104 8.01 17.36 -18.42
CA ASP A 104 8.05 18.82 -18.59
C ASP A 104 7.29 19.53 -17.47
N HIS A 105 6.14 19.00 -17.06
CA HIS A 105 5.39 19.53 -15.92
C HIS A 105 6.20 19.44 -14.62
N LEU A 106 6.81 18.30 -14.36
CA LEU A 106 7.64 18.07 -13.18
C LEU A 106 8.91 18.95 -13.22
N ALA A 107 9.53 19.09 -14.38
CA ALA A 107 10.68 19.96 -14.60
C ALA A 107 10.34 21.42 -14.28
N GLY A 108 9.16 21.88 -14.66
CA GLY A 108 8.67 23.22 -14.29
C GLY A 108 8.66 23.42 -12.78
N TRP A 109 8.16 22.46 -12.01
CA TRP A 109 8.17 22.53 -10.55
C TRP A 109 9.60 22.47 -9.98
N VAL A 110 10.46 21.61 -10.51
CA VAL A 110 11.86 21.49 -10.08
C VAL A 110 12.60 22.84 -10.25
N GLU A 111 12.44 23.49 -11.39
CA GLU A 111 13.13 24.76 -11.67
C GLU A 111 12.51 25.96 -10.94
N GLN A 112 11.21 25.97 -10.70
CA GLN A 112 10.53 27.11 -10.07
C GLN A 112 10.48 27.00 -8.55
N VAL A 113 10.45 25.78 -7.99
CA VAL A 113 10.26 25.56 -6.56
C VAL A 113 11.43 24.80 -5.94
N TYR A 114 11.76 23.61 -6.45
CA TYR A 114 12.71 22.74 -5.77
C TYR A 114 14.11 23.36 -5.71
N ARG A 115 14.65 23.79 -6.83
CA ARG A 115 16.00 24.38 -6.89
C ARG A 115 16.12 25.71 -6.15
N PRO A 116 15.21 26.69 -6.32
CA PRO A 116 15.33 27.99 -5.66
C PRO A 116 15.09 27.95 -4.16
N TYR A 117 14.13 27.14 -3.70
CA TYR A 117 13.69 27.22 -2.29
C TYR A 117 14.32 26.17 -1.38
N TYR A 118 14.82 25.07 -1.91
CA TYR A 118 15.37 23.99 -1.09
C TYR A 118 16.92 23.93 -1.13
N GLY A 119 17.60 24.93 -1.72
CA GLY A 119 19.01 25.22 -1.57
C GLY A 119 19.91 24.00 -1.66
N HIS A 120 20.62 23.69 -0.57
CA HIS A 120 21.57 22.59 -0.51
C HIS A 120 20.98 21.20 -0.76
N LEU A 121 19.69 20.99 -0.48
CA LEU A 121 19.02 19.74 -0.78
C LEU A 121 18.89 19.51 -2.29
N ALA A 122 18.66 20.58 -3.04
CA ALA A 122 18.51 20.53 -4.49
C ALA A 122 19.82 20.32 -5.24
N THR A 123 20.98 20.66 -4.64
CA THR A 123 22.31 20.50 -5.27
C THR A 123 22.67 19.04 -5.55
N GLY A 124 22.07 18.10 -4.80
CA GLY A 124 22.26 16.68 -5.02
C GLY A 124 21.52 16.09 -6.23
N LEU A 125 20.56 16.84 -6.80
CA LEU A 125 19.80 16.40 -7.96
C LEU A 125 20.63 16.64 -9.24
N GLY A 126 21.18 15.58 -9.84
CA GLY A 126 21.94 15.66 -11.08
C GLY A 126 21.09 16.12 -12.26
N ALA A 127 21.77 16.66 -13.30
CA ALA A 127 21.07 17.15 -14.50
C ALA A 127 20.31 16.06 -15.28
N CYS A 128 20.70 14.81 -15.09
CA CYS A 128 20.08 13.64 -15.75
C CYS A 128 18.89 13.03 -14.98
N TRP A 129 18.38 13.70 -13.96
CA TRP A 129 17.31 13.16 -13.11
C TRP A 129 16.08 12.66 -13.88
N GLN A 130 15.79 13.22 -15.04
CA GLN A 130 14.68 12.86 -15.91
C GLN A 130 14.81 11.45 -16.51
N ASP A 131 16.03 10.93 -16.56
CA ASP A 131 16.36 9.59 -17.06
C ASP A 131 16.29 8.52 -15.96
N HIS A 132 16.10 8.94 -14.71
CA HIS A 132 16.07 8.06 -13.55
C HIS A 132 14.64 7.85 -13.04
N PRO A 133 14.05 6.65 -13.17
CA PRO A 133 12.68 6.38 -12.75
C PRO A 133 12.43 6.72 -11.27
N LEU A 134 13.41 6.46 -10.40
CA LEU A 134 13.30 6.75 -8.98
C LEU A 134 13.23 8.26 -8.69
N CYS A 135 14.00 9.06 -9.43
CA CYS A 135 13.93 10.52 -9.35
C CYS A 135 12.57 11.04 -9.82
N LEU A 136 12.02 10.50 -10.92
CA LEU A 136 10.71 10.89 -11.43
C LEU A 136 9.60 10.63 -10.40
N VAL A 137 9.55 9.41 -9.87
CA VAL A 137 8.54 9.03 -8.86
C VAL A 137 8.72 9.84 -7.57
N GLY A 138 9.93 9.98 -7.09
CA GLY A 138 10.22 10.70 -5.87
C GLY A 138 9.90 12.19 -5.96
N LEU A 139 10.30 12.86 -7.06
CA LEU A 139 9.99 14.26 -7.30
C LEU A 139 8.49 14.51 -7.49
N ASP A 140 7.77 13.58 -8.13
CA ASP A 140 6.31 13.65 -8.26
C ASP A 140 5.64 13.63 -6.87
N ILE A 141 6.02 12.69 -6.00
CA ILE A 141 5.52 12.61 -4.62
C ILE A 141 5.85 13.90 -3.84
N VAL A 142 7.09 14.36 -3.91
CA VAL A 142 7.55 15.55 -3.19
C VAL A 142 6.84 16.81 -3.68
N SER A 143 6.61 16.95 -4.99
CA SER A 143 5.89 18.08 -5.59
C SER A 143 4.41 18.09 -5.20
N GLU A 144 3.79 16.93 -5.14
CA GLU A 144 2.38 16.82 -4.74
C GLU A 144 2.21 17.11 -3.24
N LEU A 145 3.09 16.57 -2.39
CA LEU A 145 3.13 16.91 -0.96
C LEU A 145 3.34 18.41 -0.74
N HIS A 146 4.23 19.04 -1.50
CA HIS A 146 4.40 20.49 -1.45
C HIS A 146 3.10 21.21 -1.77
N SER A 147 2.40 20.79 -2.83
CA SER A 147 1.14 21.39 -3.25
C SER A 147 0.06 21.25 -2.18
N VAL A 148 -0.10 20.05 -1.60
CA VAL A 148 -1.01 19.80 -0.48
C VAL A 148 -0.70 20.68 0.72
N LEU A 149 0.57 20.89 1.05
CA LEU A 149 0.98 21.56 2.27
C LEU A 149 1.01 23.10 2.15
N TYR A 150 1.25 23.65 0.95
CA TYR A 150 1.49 25.08 0.79
C TYR A 150 0.42 25.83 0.00
N PHE A 151 -0.46 25.12 -0.74
CA PHE A 151 -1.56 25.76 -1.49
C PHE A 151 -2.88 25.80 -0.72
N GLN A 152 -2.84 25.54 0.57
CA GLN A 152 -4.03 25.67 1.41
C GLN A 152 -4.34 27.13 1.71
N PRO A 153 -5.61 27.55 1.69
CA PRO A 153 -6.00 28.95 1.93
C PRO A 153 -5.74 29.42 3.38
N LYS A 154 -5.70 28.48 4.30
CA LYS A 154 -5.49 28.76 5.75
C LYS A 154 -4.50 27.79 6.35
N ARG A 155 -3.64 28.26 7.25
CA ARG A 155 -2.73 27.42 8.03
C ARG A 155 -3.40 26.95 9.30
N MET A 156 -3.58 25.66 9.45
CA MET A 156 -4.00 25.00 10.69
C MET A 156 -2.80 24.41 11.43
N ALA A 157 -2.91 24.19 12.75
CA ALA A 157 -1.82 23.62 13.55
C ALA A 157 -1.32 22.26 13.00
N ALA A 158 -2.22 21.39 12.57
CA ALA A 158 -1.86 20.13 11.94
C ALA A 158 -1.03 20.32 10.65
N MET A 159 -1.36 21.35 9.86
CA MET A 159 -0.62 21.68 8.63
C MET A 159 0.79 22.18 8.95
N LEU A 160 0.98 22.97 9.99
CA LEU A 160 2.31 23.43 10.42
C LEU A 160 3.20 22.25 10.85
N SER A 161 2.63 21.30 11.60
CA SER A 161 3.35 20.07 11.97
C SER A 161 3.74 19.25 10.75
N ALA A 162 2.83 19.08 9.79
CA ALA A 162 3.10 18.37 8.56
C ALA A 162 4.13 19.08 7.67
N GLN A 163 4.11 20.43 7.60
CA GLN A 163 5.13 21.23 6.92
C GLN A 163 6.51 21.08 7.58
N ALA A 164 6.57 21.06 8.91
CA ALA A 164 7.81 20.81 9.64
C ALA A 164 8.37 19.41 9.33
N GLU A 165 7.53 18.39 9.37
CA GLU A 165 7.92 17.01 9.02
C GLU A 165 8.38 16.90 7.56
N TYR A 166 7.67 17.52 6.64
CA TYR A 166 8.04 17.55 5.23
C TYR A 166 9.45 18.12 5.04
N THR A 167 9.77 19.26 5.67
CA THR A 167 11.04 19.95 5.48
C THR A 167 12.21 19.31 6.22
N THR A 168 11.96 18.70 7.39
CA THR A 168 13.03 18.16 8.26
C THR A 168 13.29 16.67 8.07
N ARG A 169 12.32 15.92 7.59
CA ARG A 169 12.41 14.46 7.45
C ARG A 169 12.19 13.96 6.02
N ILE A 170 11.08 14.32 5.41
CA ILE A 170 10.68 13.74 4.12
C ILE A 170 11.58 14.26 3.00
N LEU A 171 11.68 15.57 2.84
CA LEU A 171 12.44 16.20 1.78
C LEU A 171 13.94 15.86 1.82
N PRO A 172 14.63 15.90 2.98
CA PRO A 172 16.02 15.49 3.07
C PRO A 172 16.26 14.01 2.70
N ALA A 173 15.34 13.10 3.09
CA ALA A 173 15.44 11.70 2.73
C ALA A 173 15.36 11.48 1.21
N PHE A 174 14.43 12.15 0.53
CA PHE A 174 14.34 12.11 -0.93
C PHE A 174 15.55 12.77 -1.60
N ALA A 175 16.06 13.89 -1.07
CA ALA A 175 17.24 14.56 -1.62
C ALA A 175 18.48 13.66 -1.57
N GLU A 176 18.68 12.91 -0.49
CA GLU A 176 19.75 11.93 -0.39
C GLU A 176 19.60 10.78 -1.39
N GLN A 177 18.36 10.29 -1.56
CA GLN A 177 18.04 9.27 -2.54
C GLN A 177 18.30 9.76 -3.98
N PHE A 178 17.92 10.99 -4.32
CA PHE A 178 18.19 11.59 -5.63
C PHE A 178 19.69 11.73 -5.88
N ARG A 179 20.45 12.15 -4.87
CA ARG A 179 21.90 12.25 -4.94
C ARG A 179 22.53 10.88 -5.20
N ALA A 180 22.12 9.86 -4.44
CA ALA A 180 22.64 8.50 -4.59
C ALA A 180 22.35 7.93 -5.98
N GLU A 181 21.16 8.20 -6.51
CA GLU A 181 20.73 7.72 -7.82
C GLU A 181 21.48 8.41 -8.97
N THR A 182 21.61 9.72 -8.92
CA THR A 182 22.23 10.49 -10.01
C THR A 182 23.77 10.53 -9.95
N SER A 183 24.39 10.27 -8.78
CA SER A 183 25.85 10.29 -8.64
C SER A 183 26.57 9.13 -9.32
N ARG A 184 25.88 8.03 -9.55
CA ARG A 184 26.43 6.79 -10.14
C ARG A 184 26.12 6.65 -11.63
N CYS A 185 25.40 7.60 -12.21
CA CYS A 185 24.98 7.46 -13.58
C CYS A 185 26.12 7.81 -14.55
N THR A 186 26.21 7.02 -15.62
CA THR A 186 27.16 7.22 -16.72
C THR A 186 26.54 8.00 -17.88
N HIS A 187 25.31 8.50 -17.72
CA HIS A 187 24.65 9.30 -18.74
C HIS A 187 25.37 10.62 -18.91
N ARG A 188 25.70 10.95 -20.14
CA ARG A 188 26.14 12.28 -20.47
C ARG A 188 24.94 13.22 -20.28
N ALA A 189 25.03 14.13 -19.31
CA ALA A 189 23.99 15.14 -19.10
C ALA A 189 23.73 15.86 -20.44
N THR A 190 22.63 15.55 -21.08
CA THR A 190 22.15 16.34 -22.20
C THR A 190 21.61 17.63 -21.59
N PRO A 191 22.19 18.80 -21.87
CA PRO A 191 21.64 20.04 -21.36
C PRO A 191 20.22 20.17 -21.91
N SER A 192 19.21 20.11 -21.04
CA SER A 192 17.83 20.35 -21.41
C SER A 192 17.75 21.77 -21.96
N PRO A 193 17.19 22.00 -23.16
CA PRO A 193 16.99 23.34 -23.65
C PRO A 193 15.99 24.03 -22.75
N VAL A 194 16.46 24.87 -21.84
CA VAL A 194 15.63 25.75 -21.04
C VAL A 194 15.01 26.76 -22.01
N ASN A 195 13.82 26.44 -22.51
CA ASN A 195 12.97 27.43 -23.16
C ASN A 195 12.45 28.40 -22.08
N GLY A 196 13.27 29.40 -21.81
CA GLY A 196 12.90 30.54 -20.97
C GLY A 196 11.90 31.43 -21.68
N SER A 197 10.64 31.05 -21.72
CA SER A 197 9.54 31.99 -22.00
C SER A 197 8.21 31.31 -21.84
N ALA A 198 7.48 31.53 -20.75
CA ALA A 198 6.02 31.65 -20.73
C ALA A 198 5.38 31.59 -19.34
N TRP A 199 5.94 32.25 -18.33
CA TRP A 199 5.12 32.54 -17.14
C TRP A 199 5.33 34.00 -16.72
N ARG A 200 4.86 34.93 -17.58
CA ARG A 200 4.55 36.29 -17.12
C ARG A 200 3.02 36.40 -16.99
N GLY A 201 2.55 36.55 -15.79
CA GLY A 201 1.27 37.19 -15.54
C GLY A 201 0.16 36.28 -15.07
N ALA A 202 0.00 36.17 -13.80
CA ALA A 202 -1.29 36.29 -13.14
C ALA A 202 -1.02 36.93 -11.76
N ARG A 203 -1.15 38.24 -11.71
CA ARG A 203 -1.38 38.97 -10.47
C ARG A 203 -2.87 38.94 -10.19
#